data_35bdb799aba0a4ba7335825e751f2380
#
_entry.id   35bdb799aba0a4ba7335825e751f2380
#
_cell.length_a   1.000
_cell.length_b   1.000
_cell.length_c   1.000
_cell.angle_alpha   90.00
_cell.angle_beta   90.00
_cell.angle_gamma   90.00
#
_symmetry.space_group_name_H-M   'P 1'
#
loop_
_entity.id
_entity.type
_entity.pdbx_description
1 polymer ?
#
loop_
_entity_poly.entity_id
_entity_poly.type
_entity_poly.pdbx_seq_one_letter_code
_entity_poly.pdbx_strand_id
1 'polypeptide(L)'
;MTLLHPSPEQFRLEEVLTALGHPVRAAIVRTLAPGEEMFCGVIAPGVPKSTLTHHWRVLRESGVIWQRPSGRKFYITLRRGDLDARFPGLLDLVLSEESFGQAA
;
A
#
# COMPACT_ATOMS: atom_id res chain seq x y z
N MET A 1 7.44 -12.44 -14.66
CA MET A 1 7.81 -10.99 -14.74
C MET A 1 8.05 -10.46 -13.35
N THR A 2 9.18 -9.85 -13.12
CA THR A 2 9.55 -9.29 -11.82
C THR A 2 9.12 -7.83 -11.75
N LEU A 3 8.37 -7.46 -10.72
CA LEU A 3 8.00 -6.08 -10.49
C LEU A 3 9.14 -5.34 -9.79
N LEU A 4 9.38 -4.10 -10.21
CA LEU A 4 10.38 -3.25 -9.59
C LEU A 4 9.80 -2.60 -8.33
N HIS A 5 10.58 -2.66 -7.25
CA HIS A 5 10.25 -2.01 -5.99
C HIS A 5 11.41 -1.09 -5.60
N PRO A 6 11.13 0.11 -5.09
CA PRO A 6 12.21 0.97 -4.61
C PRO A 6 12.82 0.41 -3.35
N SER A 7 14.12 0.64 -3.15
CA SER A 7 14.76 0.38 -1.86
C SER A 7 14.36 1.47 -0.88
N PRO A 8 14.49 1.23 0.44
CA PRO A 8 14.12 2.26 1.42
C PRO A 8 14.82 3.61 1.21
N GLU A 9 16.06 3.60 0.72
CA GLU A 9 16.82 4.83 0.44
C GLU A 9 16.20 5.65 -0.68
N GLN A 10 15.42 5.01 -1.55
CA GLN A 10 14.77 5.66 -2.69
C GLN A 10 13.39 6.23 -2.33
N PHE A 11 12.89 5.95 -1.12
CA PHE A 11 11.58 6.47 -0.71
C PHE A 11 11.61 7.99 -0.63
N ARG A 12 10.57 8.62 -1.13
CA ARG A 12 10.35 10.06 -1.02
C ARG A 12 9.08 10.31 -0.23
N LEU A 13 9.19 11.15 0.80
CA LEU A 13 8.06 11.40 1.69
C LEU A 13 6.83 11.92 0.91
N GLU A 14 7.02 12.84 -0.03
CA GLU A 14 5.92 13.40 -0.80
C GLU A 14 5.22 12.35 -1.67
N GLU A 15 5.95 11.35 -2.15
CA GLU A 15 5.35 10.25 -2.91
C GLU A 15 4.54 9.32 -2.01
N VAL A 16 5.08 9.05 -0.82
CA VAL A 16 4.38 8.24 0.19
C VAL A 16 3.09 8.95 0.63
N LEU A 17 3.16 10.25 0.90
CA LEU A 17 1.98 11.03 1.29
C LEU A 17 0.93 11.04 0.18
N THR A 18 1.35 11.19 -1.07
CA THR A 18 0.43 11.11 -2.21
C THR A 18 -0.25 9.74 -2.30
N ALA A 19 0.53 8.68 -2.12
CA ALA A 19 0.00 7.32 -2.16
C ALA A 19 -1.04 7.08 -1.05
N LEU A 20 -0.77 7.57 0.16
CA LEU A 20 -1.68 7.42 1.30
C LEU A 20 -2.90 8.33 1.21
N GLY A 21 -2.83 9.41 0.43
CA GLY A 21 -3.84 10.46 0.40
C GLY A 21 -5.03 10.22 -0.52
N HIS A 22 -5.31 8.98 -0.89
CA HIS A 22 -6.47 8.64 -1.73
C HIS A 22 -7.35 7.63 -0.99
N PRO A 23 -8.69 7.82 -0.98
CA PRO A 23 -9.59 6.94 -0.20
C PRO A 23 -9.41 5.46 -0.47
N VAL A 24 -9.30 5.05 -1.73
CA VAL A 24 -9.11 3.64 -2.08
C VAL A 24 -7.77 3.13 -1.58
N ARG A 25 -6.70 3.89 -1.78
CA ARG A 25 -5.37 3.49 -1.32
C ARG A 25 -5.27 3.47 0.20
N ALA A 26 -5.89 4.45 0.86
CA ALA A 26 -5.96 4.46 2.32
C ALA A 26 -6.67 3.21 2.87
N ALA A 27 -7.79 2.82 2.24
CA ALA A 27 -8.51 1.61 2.61
C ALA A 27 -7.66 0.35 2.44
N ILE A 28 -6.90 0.28 1.34
CA ILE A 28 -5.96 -0.83 1.10
C ILE A 28 -4.92 -0.90 2.22
N VAL A 29 -4.31 0.23 2.56
CA VAL A 29 -3.28 0.29 3.60
C VAL A 29 -3.85 -0.14 4.95
N ARG A 30 -5.04 0.32 5.31
CA ARG A 30 -5.68 -0.07 6.55
C ARG A 30 -5.96 -1.58 6.58
N THR A 31 -6.38 -2.14 5.46
CA THR A 31 -6.63 -3.59 5.35
C THR A 31 -5.34 -4.39 5.55
N LEU A 32 -4.21 -3.88 5.06
CA LEU A 32 -2.91 -4.54 5.17
C LEU A 32 -2.20 -4.27 6.50
N ALA A 33 -2.70 -3.34 7.31
CA ALA A 33 -2.03 -2.91 8.53
C ALA A 33 -1.73 -4.04 9.53
N PRO A 34 -2.58 -5.09 9.67
CA PRO A 34 -2.25 -6.22 10.55
C PRO A 34 -0.95 -6.95 10.18
N GLY A 35 -0.42 -6.74 8.99
CA GLY A 35 0.90 -7.23 8.61
C GLY A 35 0.91 -8.55 7.86
N GLU A 36 -0.23 -9.13 7.60
CA GLU A 36 -0.32 -10.38 6.84
C GLU A 36 -0.28 -10.12 5.35
N GLU A 37 0.38 -11.01 4.62
CA GLU A 37 0.35 -11.02 3.17
C GLU A 37 -1.06 -11.40 2.70
N MET A 38 -1.64 -10.61 1.80
CA MET A 38 -2.99 -10.84 1.31
C MET A 38 -3.02 -10.94 -0.22
N PHE A 39 -3.90 -11.81 -0.72
CA PHE A 39 -4.16 -11.90 -2.15
C PHE A 39 -4.91 -10.64 -2.61
N CYS A 40 -4.40 -10.00 -3.67
CA CYS A 40 -4.93 -8.73 -4.15
C CYS A 40 -6.43 -8.76 -4.46
N GLY A 41 -6.98 -9.90 -4.88
CA GLY A 41 -8.40 -10.03 -5.24
C GLY A 41 -9.37 -9.88 -4.07
N VAL A 42 -8.90 -9.99 -2.82
CA VAL A 42 -9.77 -9.87 -1.63
C VAL A 42 -9.61 -8.54 -0.91
N ILE A 43 -8.65 -7.70 -1.33
CA ILE A 43 -8.32 -6.49 -0.60
C ILE A 43 -9.30 -5.35 -0.86
N ALA A 44 -9.74 -5.21 -2.11
CA ALA A 44 -10.62 -4.10 -2.50
C ALA A 44 -11.73 -4.61 -3.43
N PRO A 45 -12.64 -5.45 -2.93
CA PRO A 45 -13.75 -5.92 -3.74
C PRO A 45 -14.65 -4.73 -4.12
N GLY A 46 -15.18 -4.75 -5.32
CA GLY A 46 -16.05 -3.68 -5.78
C GLY A 46 -15.34 -2.54 -6.52
N VAL A 47 -14.00 -2.46 -6.45
CA VAL A 47 -13.26 -1.49 -7.25
C VAL A 47 -12.93 -2.13 -8.60
N PRO A 48 -13.21 -1.45 -9.72
CA PRO A 48 -12.89 -2.01 -11.05
C PRO A 48 -11.42 -2.37 -11.18
N LYS A 49 -11.13 -3.48 -11.84
CA LYS A 49 -9.78 -4.01 -11.96
C LYS A 49 -8.81 -3.03 -12.62
N SER A 50 -9.27 -2.30 -13.63
CA SER A 50 -8.46 -1.28 -14.30
C SER A 50 -8.08 -0.14 -13.36
N THR A 51 -9.00 0.28 -12.50
CA THR A 51 -8.76 1.30 -11.48
C THR A 51 -7.77 0.80 -10.44
N LEU A 52 -7.93 -0.47 -10.00
CA LEU A 52 -7.02 -1.07 -9.03
C LEU A 52 -5.59 -1.17 -9.56
N THR A 53 -5.41 -1.46 -10.84
CA THR A 53 -4.07 -1.55 -11.44
C THR A 53 -3.28 -0.26 -11.21
N HIS A 54 -3.95 0.89 -11.38
CA HIS A 54 -3.32 2.19 -11.13
C HIS A 54 -2.96 2.34 -9.64
N HIS A 55 -3.86 1.97 -8.74
CA HIS A 55 -3.61 2.09 -7.30
C HIS A 55 -2.47 1.19 -6.83
N TRP A 56 -2.40 -0.05 -7.34
CA TRP A 56 -1.29 -0.95 -7.03
C TRP A 56 0.04 -0.35 -7.47
N ARG A 57 0.08 0.25 -8.66
CA ARG A 57 1.28 0.88 -9.18
C ARG A 57 1.73 2.05 -8.29
N VAL A 58 0.82 2.94 -7.93
CA VAL A 58 1.14 4.09 -7.07
C VAL A 58 1.70 3.62 -5.72
N LEU A 59 1.03 2.65 -5.09
CA LEU A 59 1.48 2.11 -3.80
C LEU A 59 2.83 1.41 -3.90
N ARG A 60 3.05 0.64 -4.96
CA ARG A 60 4.31 -0.07 -5.17
C ARG A 60 5.46 0.88 -5.44
N GLU A 61 5.28 1.84 -6.34
CA GLU A 61 6.35 2.75 -6.75
C GLU A 61 6.74 3.74 -5.66
N SER A 62 5.83 4.06 -4.76
CA SER A 62 6.12 4.91 -3.60
C SER A 62 6.82 4.16 -2.47
N GLY A 63 6.81 2.83 -2.50
CA GLY A 63 7.40 2.00 -1.46
C GLY A 63 6.45 1.60 -0.34
N VAL A 64 5.16 1.90 -0.47
CA VAL A 64 4.19 1.59 0.59
C VAL A 64 3.90 0.09 0.67
N ILE A 65 3.84 -0.59 -0.48
CA ILE A 65 3.56 -2.02 -0.50
C ILE A 65 4.65 -2.81 -1.22
N TRP A 66 4.73 -4.07 -0.89
CA TRP A 66 5.46 -5.08 -1.66
C TRP A 66 4.44 -5.95 -2.38
N GLN A 67 4.66 -6.19 -3.66
CA GLN A 67 3.77 -6.95 -4.51
C GLN A 67 4.52 -8.15 -5.07
N ARG A 68 4.11 -9.35 -4.67
CA ARG A 68 4.78 -10.60 -5.04
C ARG A 68 3.93 -11.38 -6.02
N PRO A 69 4.42 -11.67 -7.23
CA PRO A 69 3.69 -12.53 -8.17
C PRO A 69 3.73 -13.99 -7.72
N SER A 70 2.63 -14.69 -7.90
CA SER A 70 2.51 -16.11 -7.61
C SER A 70 1.51 -16.71 -8.61
N GLY A 71 2.03 -17.34 -9.65
CA GLY A 71 1.22 -17.81 -10.78
C GLY A 71 0.57 -16.61 -11.48
N ARG A 72 -0.75 -16.61 -11.56
CA ARG A 72 -1.51 -15.50 -12.15
C ARG A 72 -1.98 -14.48 -11.13
N LYS A 73 -1.59 -14.65 -9.86
CA LYS A 73 -2.04 -13.83 -8.75
C LYS A 73 -0.91 -12.98 -8.22
N PHE A 74 -1.28 -11.95 -7.47
CA PHE A 74 -0.32 -11.14 -6.71
C PHE A 74 -0.71 -11.19 -5.25
N TYR A 75 0.29 -11.32 -4.40
CA TYR A 75 0.16 -11.18 -2.96
C TYR A 75 0.79 -9.86 -2.54
N ILE A 76 0.12 -9.17 -1.63
CA ILE A 76 0.45 -7.79 -1.25
C ILE A 76 0.76 -7.76 0.24
N THR A 77 1.83 -7.05 0.58
CA THR A 77 2.22 -6.81 1.97
C THR A 77 2.50 -5.32 2.16
N LEU A 78 2.11 -4.77 3.32
CA LEU A 78 2.50 -3.43 3.71
C LEU A 78 3.98 -3.45 4.10
N ARG A 79 4.78 -2.52 3.56
CA ARG A 79 6.21 -2.43 3.89
C ARG A 79 6.41 -1.66 5.20
N ARG A 80 5.79 -2.15 6.26
CA ARG A 80 5.75 -1.48 7.57
C ARG A 80 7.14 -1.19 8.12
N GLY A 81 8.00 -2.19 8.14
CA GLY A 81 9.35 -2.02 8.68
C GLY A 81 10.17 -0.99 7.95
N ASP A 82 10.10 -0.99 6.62
CA ASP A 82 10.84 -0.04 5.80
C ASP A 82 10.31 1.38 5.97
N LEU A 83 8.98 1.52 6.02
CA LEU A 83 8.36 2.84 6.21
C LEU A 83 8.63 3.38 7.60
N ASP A 84 8.57 2.55 8.63
CA ASP A 84 8.87 2.98 10.00
C ASP A 84 10.35 3.39 10.15
N ALA A 85 11.25 2.71 9.45
CA ALA A 85 12.66 3.06 9.48
C ALA A 85 12.94 4.40 8.79
N ARG A 86 12.29 4.66 7.66
CA ARG A 86 12.50 5.91 6.89
C ARG A 86 11.70 7.08 7.44
N PHE A 87 10.48 6.84 7.89
CA PHE A 87 9.57 7.90 8.34
C PHE A 87 8.94 7.48 9.68
N PRO A 88 9.73 7.52 10.77
CA PRO A 88 9.24 7.07 12.08
C PRO A 88 7.95 7.78 12.50
N GLY A 89 6.96 7.02 12.90
CA GLY A 89 5.69 7.54 13.38
C GLY A 89 4.67 7.87 12.31
N LEU A 90 5.04 7.89 11.03
CA LEU A 90 4.09 8.23 9.96
C LEU A 90 2.92 7.25 9.88
N LEU A 91 3.19 5.95 9.81
CA LEU A 91 2.13 4.94 9.74
C LEU A 91 1.31 4.89 11.03
N ASP A 92 1.96 5.01 12.18
CA ASP A 92 1.25 5.06 13.46
C ASP A 92 0.28 6.23 13.48
N LEU A 93 0.71 7.39 13.00
CA LEU A 93 -0.14 8.57 12.93
C LEU A 93 -1.36 8.36 12.04
N VAL A 94 -1.14 7.93 10.79
CA VAL A 94 -2.25 7.78 9.84
C VAL A 94 -3.19 6.66 10.25
N LEU A 95 -2.67 5.56 10.79
CA LEU A 95 -3.50 4.43 11.22
C LEU A 95 -4.25 4.69 12.51
N SER A 96 -3.79 5.64 13.33
CA SER A 96 -4.51 6.05 14.54
C SER A 96 -5.71 6.95 14.23
N GLU A 97 -5.75 7.54 13.04
CA GLU A 97 -6.84 8.41 12.62
C GLU A 97 -8.04 7.57 12.19
N GLU A 98 -9.16 7.72 12.87
CA GLU A 98 -10.34 6.87 12.63
C GLU A 98 -10.87 6.98 11.20
N SER A 99 -10.80 8.15 10.61
CA SER A 99 -11.32 8.38 9.25
C SER A 99 -10.41 7.82 8.15
N PHE A 100 -9.16 7.48 8.47
CA PHE A 100 -8.21 7.01 7.47
C PHE A 100 -8.64 5.65 6.92
N GLY A 101 -8.86 5.59 5.62
CA GLY A 101 -9.23 4.35 4.95
C GLY A 101 -10.68 3.91 5.15
N GLN A 102 -11.52 4.77 5.72
CA GLN A 102 -12.95 4.48 5.84
C GLN A 102 -13.69 5.10 4.66
N ALA A 103 -14.66 4.36 4.13
CA ALA A 103 -15.53 4.88 3.08
C ALA A 103 -16.39 6.01 3.65
N ALA A 104 -16.48 7.08 2.89
CA ALA A 104 -17.34 8.21 3.27
C ALA A 104 -18.81 7.78 3.21
#